data_08ad9f4c6aafbc998b1fbd2dcbe97323
#
_entry.id   08ad9f4c6aafbc998b1fbd2dcbe97323
#
_cell.length_a   1.000
_cell.length_b   1.000
_cell.length_c   1.000
_cell.angle_alpha   90.00
_cell.angle_beta   90.00
_cell.angle_gamma   90.00
#
_symmetry.space_group_name_H-M   'P 1'
#
loop_
_entity.id
_entity.type
_entity.pdbx_description
1 polymer ?
#
loop_
_entity_poly.entity_id
_entity_poly.type
_entity_poly.pdbx_seq_one_letter_code
_entity_poly.pdbx_strand_id
1 'polypeptide(L)'
;QSMQDAVINLCRIKLRDQLMLDNLGALPFYAVYPNYKWGKAIPRSENSEGGQVIGWTYKAKGWETDPNAYVYIVIQNKNKSWETIANTMGHPEWATDERFKDWEHRQLHKQEIYPLIESYTKNYDKYELTKKLGEAGIPVGPVLDWHELENDPDLNKDGTLVKINQGGNRGEFKTVGMPFTMSNYKPTYKRAPDLGENNKEILSSLGYDPEQIEELVAKGVISKVGKPHNPRTKVIKN
;
A
#
# COMPACT_ATOMS: atom_id res chain seq x y z
N GLN A 1 -31.01 -6.83 18.28
CA GLN A 1 -29.71 -6.27 17.78
C GLN A 1 -29.26 -5.21 18.77
N SER A 2 -28.10 -5.40 19.40
CA SER A 2 -27.64 -4.47 20.45
C SER A 2 -27.30 -3.10 19.84
N MET A 3 -27.46 -2.05 20.65
CA MET A 3 -27.06 -0.69 20.22
C MET A 3 -25.56 -0.65 19.82
N GLN A 4 -24.74 -1.53 20.42
CA GLN A 4 -23.34 -1.71 20.06
C GLN A 4 -23.17 -2.26 18.64
N ASP A 5 -23.98 -3.24 18.21
CA ASP A 5 -23.89 -3.79 16.85
C ASP A 5 -24.32 -2.78 15.80
N ALA A 6 -25.33 -1.96 16.12
CA ALA A 6 -25.76 -0.85 15.27
C ALA A 6 -24.66 0.22 15.12
N VAL A 7 -24.00 0.58 16.22
CA VAL A 7 -22.87 1.54 16.20
C VAL A 7 -21.68 0.97 15.44
N ILE A 8 -21.31 -0.30 15.64
CA ILE A 8 -20.23 -0.97 14.92
C ILE A 8 -20.53 -1.04 13.42
N ASN A 9 -21.76 -1.38 13.04
CA ASN A 9 -22.16 -1.41 11.64
C ASN A 9 -22.18 -0.01 11.00
N LEU A 10 -22.64 1.01 11.74
CA LEU A 10 -22.60 2.40 11.28
C LEU A 10 -21.15 2.89 11.13
N CYS A 11 -20.27 2.52 12.06
CA CYS A 11 -18.84 2.85 11.97
C CYS A 11 -18.17 2.13 10.80
N ARG A 12 -18.51 0.85 10.53
CA ARG A 12 -18.00 0.10 9.38
C ARG A 12 -18.44 0.70 8.04
N ILE A 13 -19.69 1.09 7.94
CA ILE A 13 -20.22 1.74 6.72
C ILE A 13 -19.57 3.11 6.54
N LYS A 14 -19.56 3.93 7.57
CA LYS A 14 -18.90 5.25 7.53
C LYS A 14 -17.41 5.15 7.26
N LEU A 15 -16.70 4.19 7.87
CA LEU A 15 -15.27 4.04 7.67
C LEU A 15 -14.95 3.59 6.24
N ARG A 16 -15.74 2.65 5.68
CA ARG A 16 -15.59 2.22 4.28
C ARG A 16 -15.87 3.36 3.31
N ASP A 17 -16.98 4.06 3.52
CA ASP A 17 -17.39 5.16 2.67
C ASP A 17 -16.46 6.38 2.87
N GLN A 18 -15.96 6.58 4.10
CA GLN A 18 -14.96 7.58 4.42
C GLN A 18 -13.61 7.26 3.76
N LEU A 19 -13.12 6.02 3.82
CA LEU A 19 -11.88 5.62 3.12
C LEU A 19 -12.00 5.74 1.60
N MET A 20 -13.15 5.43 1.03
CA MET A 20 -13.40 5.64 -0.40
C MET A 20 -13.58 7.12 -0.74
N LEU A 21 -14.29 7.88 0.09
CA LEU A 21 -14.47 9.32 -0.06
C LEU A 21 -13.19 10.09 0.25
N ASP A 22 -12.38 9.67 1.22
CA ASP A 22 -11.11 10.32 1.53
C ASP A 22 -10.06 10.05 0.45
N ASN A 23 -10.04 8.87 -0.13
CA ASN A 23 -9.23 8.59 -1.32
C ASN A 23 -9.75 9.31 -2.57
N LEU A 24 -11.07 9.45 -2.72
CA LEU A 24 -11.69 10.31 -3.73
C LEU A 24 -11.62 11.79 -3.36
N GLY A 25 -11.54 12.12 -2.07
CA GLY A 25 -11.44 13.48 -1.55
C GLY A 25 -10.03 14.04 -1.56
N ALA A 26 -9.01 13.19 -1.44
CA ALA A 26 -7.62 13.61 -1.62
C ALA A 26 -7.34 14.01 -3.08
N LEU A 27 -7.91 13.30 -4.05
CA LEU A 27 -7.84 13.67 -5.46
C LEU A 27 -8.47 15.06 -5.76
N PRO A 28 -9.71 15.39 -5.29
CA PRO A 28 -10.26 16.72 -5.44
C PRO A 28 -9.49 17.82 -4.73
N PHE A 29 -8.89 17.56 -3.57
CA PHE A 29 -8.11 18.56 -2.86
C PHE A 29 -6.89 19.00 -3.69
N TYR A 30 -6.18 18.04 -4.29
CA TYR A 30 -5.06 18.34 -5.19
C TYR A 30 -5.49 18.93 -6.54
N ALA A 31 -6.67 18.62 -7.03
CA ALA A 31 -7.16 19.08 -8.33
C ALA A 31 -8.06 20.31 -8.24
N VAL A 32 -8.97 20.35 -7.27
CA VAL A 32 -9.98 21.41 -7.13
C VAL A 32 -9.37 22.69 -6.56
N TYR A 33 -8.51 22.60 -5.54
CA TYR A 33 -7.93 23.79 -4.94
C TYR A 33 -7.00 24.58 -5.89
N PRO A 34 -6.07 23.94 -6.61
CA PRO A 34 -5.29 24.65 -7.63
C PRO A 34 -6.16 25.23 -8.75
N ASN A 35 -7.17 24.51 -9.21
CA ASN A 35 -8.09 25.00 -10.22
C ASN A 35 -8.88 26.22 -9.73
N TYR A 36 -9.34 26.17 -8.48
CA TYR A 36 -10.03 27.30 -7.85
C TYR A 36 -9.11 28.51 -7.67
N LYS A 37 -7.88 28.29 -7.19
CA LYS A 37 -6.93 29.35 -6.87
C LYS A 37 -6.28 29.97 -8.13
N TRP A 38 -5.99 29.16 -9.14
CA TRP A 38 -5.22 29.59 -10.31
C TRP A 38 -6.01 29.55 -11.62
N GLY A 39 -7.26 29.10 -11.59
CA GLY A 39 -8.12 29.02 -12.76
C GLY A 39 -7.64 28.06 -13.85
N LYS A 40 -6.75 27.12 -13.49
CA LYS A 40 -6.17 26.15 -14.42
C LYS A 40 -6.28 24.74 -13.85
N ALA A 41 -6.76 23.81 -14.67
CA ALA A 41 -6.69 22.38 -14.35
C ALA A 41 -5.22 21.93 -14.26
N ILE A 42 -4.91 21.06 -13.30
CA ILE A 42 -3.60 20.43 -13.22
C ILE A 42 -3.46 19.50 -14.43
N PRO A 43 -2.42 19.65 -15.25
CA PRO A 43 -2.19 18.75 -16.37
C PRO A 43 -1.79 17.37 -15.87
N ARG A 44 -1.91 16.36 -16.72
CA ARG A 44 -1.38 15.03 -16.47
C ARG A 44 0.11 15.11 -16.23
N SER A 45 0.59 14.51 -15.14
CA SER A 45 1.96 14.62 -14.65
C SER A 45 2.82 13.37 -14.88
N GLU A 46 2.32 12.37 -15.60
CA GLU A 46 3.01 11.10 -15.86
C GLU A 46 3.47 10.42 -14.55
N ASN A 47 4.78 10.19 -14.40
CA ASN A 47 5.39 9.62 -13.17
C ASN A 47 5.78 10.68 -12.13
N SER A 48 5.45 11.95 -12.35
CA SER A 48 5.73 13.03 -11.40
C SER A 48 4.49 13.42 -10.61
N GLU A 49 4.67 13.91 -9.39
CA GLU A 49 3.57 14.38 -8.55
C GLU A 49 3.03 15.73 -9.00
N GLY A 50 2.89 16.18 -10.08
CA GLY A 50 2.20 17.36 -10.61
C GLY A 50 1.97 18.59 -9.70
N GLY A 51 2.67 18.68 -8.55
CA GLY A 51 2.46 19.66 -7.48
C GLY A 51 3.70 20.48 -7.15
N GLN A 52 3.81 20.87 -5.87
CA GLN A 52 4.93 21.66 -5.34
C GLN A 52 6.20 20.85 -5.05
N VAL A 53 6.25 19.59 -5.47
CA VAL A 53 7.34 18.66 -5.23
C VAL A 53 7.74 18.02 -6.54
N ILE A 54 9.03 17.86 -6.77
CA ILE A 54 9.54 17.08 -7.90
C ILE A 54 9.77 15.65 -7.37
N GLY A 55 8.78 14.77 -7.53
CA GLY A 55 8.91 13.35 -7.27
C GLY A 55 9.05 12.59 -8.57
N TRP A 56 9.95 11.61 -8.62
CA TRP A 56 10.16 10.78 -9.79
C TRP A 56 10.70 9.42 -9.42
N THR A 57 10.41 8.44 -10.29
CA THR A 57 10.94 7.09 -10.18
C THR A 57 12.21 6.97 -11.01
N TYR A 58 13.32 6.70 -10.35
CA TYR A 58 14.64 6.58 -10.98
C TYR A 58 15.09 5.13 -11.05
N LYS A 59 15.76 4.77 -12.13
CA LYS A 59 16.39 3.47 -12.30
C LYS A 59 17.51 3.27 -11.28
N ALA A 60 17.52 2.11 -10.65
CA ALA A 60 18.60 1.62 -9.82
C ALA A 60 19.43 0.57 -10.59
N LYS A 61 20.55 0.13 -10.03
CA LYS A 61 21.38 -0.92 -10.62
C LYS A 61 20.57 -2.20 -10.81
N GLY A 62 20.67 -2.80 -11.99
CA GLY A 62 19.95 -4.03 -12.35
C GLY A 62 18.62 -3.80 -13.05
N TRP A 63 18.24 -2.56 -13.32
CA TRP A 63 16.97 -2.19 -13.96
C TRP A 63 16.73 -2.83 -15.33
N GLU A 64 17.79 -3.27 -16.01
CA GLU A 64 17.72 -3.92 -17.31
C GLU A 64 17.06 -5.31 -17.24
N THR A 65 17.16 -5.97 -16.08
CA THR A 65 16.69 -7.34 -15.86
C THR A 65 15.64 -7.46 -14.78
N ASP A 66 15.61 -6.53 -13.82
CA ASP A 66 14.64 -6.47 -12.75
C ASP A 66 13.67 -5.27 -12.95
N PRO A 67 12.38 -5.52 -13.23
CA PRO A 67 11.38 -4.47 -13.41
C PRO A 67 11.12 -3.66 -12.14
N ASN A 68 11.59 -4.10 -10.97
CA ASN A 68 11.45 -3.41 -9.69
C ASN A 68 12.76 -2.80 -9.18
N ALA A 69 13.84 -2.81 -9.98
CA ALA A 69 15.10 -2.14 -9.64
C ALA A 69 14.99 -0.62 -9.84
N TYR A 70 14.14 0.02 -9.03
CA TYR A 70 13.87 1.45 -9.05
C TYR A 70 13.78 2.02 -7.63
N VAL A 71 14.01 3.33 -7.53
CA VAL A 71 13.75 4.11 -6.32
C VAL A 71 12.88 5.32 -6.65
N TYR A 72 12.01 5.69 -5.72
CA TYR A 72 11.26 6.93 -5.80
C TYR A 72 11.94 7.99 -4.93
N ILE A 73 12.36 9.11 -5.51
CA ILE A 73 13.03 10.19 -4.81
C ILE A 73 12.16 11.44 -4.89
N VAL A 74 12.02 12.13 -3.76
CA VAL A 74 11.27 13.39 -3.67
C VAL A 74 12.22 14.55 -3.46
N ILE A 75 12.21 15.51 -4.39
CA ILE A 75 12.95 16.75 -4.30
C ILE A 75 12.01 17.81 -3.70
N GLN A 76 12.29 18.20 -2.47
CA GLN A 76 11.50 19.25 -1.82
C GLN A 76 11.79 20.63 -2.44
N ASN A 77 10.86 21.57 -2.26
CA ASN A 77 10.94 22.92 -2.83
C ASN A 77 11.99 23.85 -2.19
N LYS A 78 12.75 23.39 -1.18
CA LYS A 78 13.78 24.15 -0.49
C LYS A 78 15.11 24.07 -1.23
N ASN A 79 15.83 25.19 -1.36
CA ASN A 79 17.15 25.21 -1.98
C ASN A 79 18.16 24.33 -1.23
N LYS A 80 18.09 24.31 0.12
CA LYS A 80 18.90 23.42 0.94
C LYS A 80 18.70 21.94 0.62
N SER A 81 17.47 21.53 0.27
CA SER A 81 17.19 20.14 -0.13
C SER A 81 17.86 19.78 -1.45
N TRP A 82 17.86 20.70 -2.41
CA TRP A 82 18.56 20.52 -3.68
C TRP A 82 20.09 20.49 -3.51
N GLU A 83 20.63 21.41 -2.70
CA GLU A 83 22.05 21.41 -2.33
C GLU A 83 22.47 20.09 -1.65
N THR A 84 21.64 19.56 -0.75
CA THR A 84 21.90 18.25 -0.12
C THR A 84 21.94 17.12 -1.15
N ILE A 85 21.03 17.12 -2.11
CA ILE A 85 21.00 16.12 -3.20
C ILE A 85 22.27 16.24 -4.04
N ALA A 86 22.61 17.45 -4.49
CA ALA A 86 23.78 17.72 -5.30
C ALA A 86 25.08 17.25 -4.61
N ASN A 87 25.25 17.60 -3.34
CA ASN A 87 26.42 17.22 -2.55
C ASN A 87 26.48 15.70 -2.30
N THR A 88 25.36 15.07 -1.96
CA THR A 88 25.30 13.62 -1.70
C THR A 88 25.60 12.81 -2.95
N MET A 89 25.22 13.30 -4.11
CA MET A 89 25.49 12.67 -5.40
C MET A 89 26.87 13.00 -5.96
N GLY A 90 27.67 13.86 -5.28
CA GLY A 90 29.03 14.21 -5.68
C GLY A 90 29.11 15.29 -6.78
N HIS A 91 28.02 16.04 -6.96
CA HIS A 91 27.86 17.07 -7.99
C HIS A 91 27.46 18.43 -7.38
N PRO A 92 28.32 19.02 -6.52
CA PRO A 92 28.00 20.30 -5.86
C PRO A 92 27.73 21.44 -6.85
N GLU A 93 28.24 21.36 -8.07
CA GLU A 93 27.98 22.31 -9.15
C GLU A 93 26.51 22.42 -9.54
N TRP A 94 25.69 21.39 -9.32
CA TRP A 94 24.26 21.46 -9.59
C TRP A 94 23.54 22.48 -8.70
N ALA A 95 24.06 22.71 -7.49
CA ALA A 95 23.48 23.68 -6.56
C ALA A 95 23.69 25.13 -6.99
N THR A 96 24.71 25.39 -7.80
CA THR A 96 25.06 26.72 -8.31
C THR A 96 24.69 26.94 -9.77
N ASP A 97 24.13 25.91 -10.43
CA ASP A 97 23.70 26.03 -11.82
C ASP A 97 22.47 26.94 -11.92
N GLU A 98 22.55 27.94 -12.78
CA GLU A 98 21.46 28.92 -12.99
C GLU A 98 20.11 28.25 -13.38
N ARG A 99 20.16 27.11 -14.03
CA ARG A 99 18.96 26.32 -14.40
C ARG A 99 18.25 25.72 -13.20
N PHE A 100 18.94 25.54 -12.06
CA PHE A 100 18.45 24.85 -10.88
C PHE A 100 18.51 25.69 -9.61
N LYS A 101 18.85 26.96 -9.70
CA LYS A 101 19.14 27.89 -8.59
C LYS A 101 18.00 28.05 -7.58
N ASP A 102 16.76 27.94 -8.01
CA ASP A 102 15.57 28.02 -7.17
C ASP A 102 14.49 27.05 -7.64
N TRP A 103 13.37 27.03 -6.92
CA TRP A 103 12.27 26.10 -7.19
C TRP A 103 11.64 26.28 -8.57
N GLU A 104 11.37 27.51 -8.97
CA GLU A 104 10.75 27.85 -10.24
C GLU A 104 11.62 27.38 -11.42
N HIS A 105 12.91 27.63 -11.35
CA HIS A 105 13.87 27.19 -12.36
C HIS A 105 13.96 25.67 -12.42
N ARG A 106 13.99 24.97 -11.26
CA ARG A 106 13.98 23.50 -11.22
C ARG A 106 12.71 22.92 -11.81
N GLN A 107 11.55 23.54 -11.61
CA GLN A 107 10.30 23.09 -12.23
C GLN A 107 10.33 23.23 -13.76
N LEU A 108 10.88 24.31 -14.26
CA LEU A 108 11.02 24.53 -15.71
C LEU A 108 12.00 23.53 -16.35
N HIS A 109 13.07 23.20 -15.64
CA HIS A 109 14.15 22.32 -16.11
C HIS A 109 14.10 20.90 -15.54
N LYS A 110 12.97 20.47 -15.00
CA LYS A 110 12.85 19.15 -14.35
C LYS A 110 13.23 17.98 -15.27
N GLN A 111 12.95 18.10 -16.56
CA GLN A 111 13.32 17.08 -17.56
C GLN A 111 14.85 16.95 -17.73
N GLU A 112 15.62 17.99 -17.38
CA GLU A 112 17.08 17.95 -17.37
C GLU A 112 17.61 17.35 -16.05
N ILE A 113 16.91 17.58 -14.94
CA ILE A 113 17.25 17.03 -13.63
C ILE A 113 17.13 15.50 -13.60
N TYR A 114 16.09 14.93 -14.21
CA TYR A 114 15.84 13.48 -14.16
C TYR A 114 17.02 12.64 -14.64
N PRO A 115 17.60 12.86 -15.83
CA PRO A 115 18.75 12.09 -16.29
C PRO A 115 20.03 12.34 -15.46
N LEU A 116 20.20 13.53 -14.87
CA LEU A 116 21.33 13.80 -13.97
C LEU A 116 21.27 12.91 -12.72
N ILE A 117 20.10 12.87 -12.06
CA ILE A 117 19.89 12.01 -10.90
C ILE A 117 19.99 10.53 -11.29
N GLU A 118 19.41 10.15 -12.43
CA GLU A 118 19.42 8.76 -12.89
C GLU A 118 20.85 8.28 -13.21
N SER A 119 21.74 9.15 -13.68
CA SER A 119 23.14 8.81 -13.91
C SER A 119 23.86 8.37 -12.64
N TYR A 120 23.46 8.91 -11.49
CA TYR A 120 23.95 8.51 -10.19
C TYR A 120 23.26 7.23 -9.68
N THR A 121 21.92 7.18 -9.74
CA THR A 121 21.15 6.10 -9.12
C THR A 121 21.40 4.73 -9.78
N LYS A 122 21.68 4.68 -11.06
CA LYS A 122 22.02 3.43 -11.79
C LYS A 122 23.26 2.69 -11.27
N ASN A 123 24.09 3.36 -10.48
CA ASN A 123 25.34 2.76 -9.97
C ASN A 123 25.14 1.96 -8.68
N TYR A 124 23.97 2.08 -8.03
CA TYR A 124 23.67 1.51 -6.73
C TYR A 124 22.37 0.70 -6.77
N ASP A 125 22.27 -0.36 -5.97
CA ASP A 125 20.99 -1.04 -5.80
C ASP A 125 19.98 -0.19 -5.02
N LYS A 126 18.69 -0.56 -5.12
CA LYS A 126 17.59 0.23 -4.55
C LYS A 126 17.65 0.36 -3.02
N TYR A 127 18.17 -0.65 -2.32
CA TYR A 127 18.27 -0.61 -0.85
C TYR A 127 19.47 0.22 -0.40
N GLU A 128 20.60 0.09 -1.09
CA GLU A 128 21.77 0.91 -0.87
C GLU A 128 21.46 2.40 -1.09
N LEU A 129 20.73 2.72 -2.17
CA LEU A 129 20.24 4.08 -2.44
C LEU A 129 19.33 4.60 -1.34
N THR A 130 18.36 3.79 -0.93
CA THR A 130 17.41 4.16 0.12
C THR A 130 18.15 4.49 1.42
N LYS A 131 19.09 3.65 1.80
CA LYS A 131 19.93 3.90 2.99
C LYS A 131 20.75 5.17 2.84
N LYS A 132 21.55 5.29 1.79
CA LYS A 132 22.51 6.37 1.58
C LYS A 132 21.83 7.74 1.45
N LEU A 133 20.75 7.80 0.68
CA LEU A 133 19.99 9.05 0.50
C LEU A 133 19.15 9.39 1.72
N GLY A 134 18.56 8.37 2.38
CA GLY A 134 17.81 8.55 3.62
C GLY A 134 18.68 9.07 4.78
N GLU A 135 19.91 8.57 4.94
CA GLU A 135 20.88 9.07 5.93
C GLU A 135 21.27 10.54 5.67
N ALA A 136 21.25 10.97 4.42
CA ALA A 136 21.44 12.36 4.04
C ALA A 136 20.19 13.24 4.23
N GLY A 137 19.06 12.65 4.67
CA GLY A 137 17.79 13.36 4.86
C GLY A 137 17.02 13.63 3.57
N ILE A 138 17.31 12.90 2.50
CA ILE A 138 16.59 12.97 1.23
C ILE A 138 15.46 11.96 1.28
N PRO A 139 14.18 12.38 1.11
CA PRO A 139 13.05 11.47 1.04
C PRO A 139 13.18 10.53 -0.16
N VAL A 140 13.31 9.24 0.13
CA VAL A 140 13.53 8.18 -0.86
C VAL A 140 12.88 6.89 -0.40
N GLY A 141 12.38 6.09 -1.32
CA GLY A 141 11.87 4.74 -1.05
C GLY A 141 12.17 3.79 -2.21
N PRO A 142 12.41 2.51 -1.93
CA PRO A 142 12.60 1.51 -2.97
C PRO A 142 11.25 1.14 -3.60
N VAL A 143 11.24 0.80 -4.88
CA VAL A 143 10.10 0.12 -5.51
C VAL A 143 10.19 -1.36 -5.15
N LEU A 144 9.19 -1.84 -4.42
CA LEU A 144 9.13 -3.22 -3.94
C LEU A 144 8.11 -4.05 -4.73
N ASP A 145 8.42 -5.30 -4.99
CA ASP A 145 7.46 -6.27 -5.46
C ASP A 145 6.64 -6.88 -4.30
N TRP A 146 5.67 -7.72 -4.64
CA TRP A 146 4.82 -8.35 -3.62
C TRP A 146 5.57 -9.33 -2.72
N HIS A 147 6.62 -9.97 -3.23
CA HIS A 147 7.44 -10.89 -2.43
C HIS A 147 8.30 -10.12 -1.44
N GLU A 148 8.90 -9.02 -1.87
CA GLU A 148 9.65 -8.11 -1.00
C GLU A 148 8.75 -7.50 0.07
N LEU A 149 7.54 -7.02 -0.30
CA LEU A 149 6.55 -6.49 0.65
C LEU A 149 6.10 -7.55 1.67
N GLU A 150 5.84 -8.78 1.22
CA GLU A 150 5.45 -9.88 2.12
C GLU A 150 6.52 -10.20 3.16
N ASN A 151 7.79 -10.04 2.83
CA ASN A 151 8.93 -10.34 3.70
C ASN A 151 9.53 -9.11 4.36
N ASP A 152 8.97 -7.92 4.13
CA ASP A 152 9.44 -6.68 4.74
C ASP A 152 9.36 -6.76 6.28
N PRO A 153 10.47 -6.51 7.00
CA PRO A 153 10.52 -6.64 8.46
C PRO A 153 9.57 -5.67 9.17
N ASP A 154 9.42 -4.45 8.68
CA ASP A 154 8.60 -3.43 9.33
C ASP A 154 7.11 -3.72 9.12
N LEU A 155 6.69 -4.13 7.92
CA LEU A 155 5.31 -4.53 7.66
C LEU A 155 4.88 -5.77 8.46
N ASN A 156 5.82 -6.68 8.74
CA ASN A 156 5.55 -7.88 9.55
C ASN A 156 5.57 -7.61 11.06
N LYS A 157 6.29 -6.56 11.51
CA LYS A 157 6.42 -6.21 12.93
C LYS A 157 5.18 -5.52 13.48
N ASP A 158 4.58 -4.61 12.74
CA ASP A 158 3.55 -3.69 13.22
C ASP A 158 2.12 -4.23 13.05
N GLY A 159 1.97 -5.48 12.58
CA GLY A 159 0.65 -6.07 12.33
C GLY A 159 -0.01 -5.54 11.05
N THR A 160 0.73 -4.84 10.19
CA THR A 160 0.28 -4.47 8.85
C THR A 160 0.06 -5.71 8.00
N LEU A 161 0.96 -6.70 8.12
CA LEU A 161 0.77 -8.06 7.60
C LEU A 161 0.55 -9.03 8.75
N VAL A 162 -0.45 -9.86 8.62
CA VAL A 162 -0.83 -10.85 9.63
C VAL A 162 -0.90 -12.25 9.03
N LYS A 163 -0.55 -13.25 9.83
CA LYS A 163 -0.66 -14.64 9.44
C LYS A 163 -1.99 -15.22 9.91
N ILE A 164 -2.67 -15.92 9.02
CA ILE A 164 -3.91 -16.63 9.30
C ILE A 164 -3.70 -18.10 8.98
N ASN A 165 -3.88 -18.96 9.99
CA ASN A 165 -3.91 -20.40 9.78
C ASN A 165 -5.29 -20.80 9.22
N GLN A 166 -5.30 -21.39 8.01
CA GLN A 166 -6.50 -21.83 7.32
C GLN A 166 -7.11 -23.12 7.90
N GLY A 167 -6.34 -23.82 8.74
CA GLY A 167 -6.73 -25.14 9.26
C GLY A 167 -6.56 -26.27 8.25
N GLY A 168 -6.53 -27.50 8.75
CA GLY A 168 -6.33 -28.70 7.94
C GLY A 168 -5.06 -28.66 7.11
N ASN A 169 -5.15 -29.09 5.86
CA ASN A 169 -4.02 -29.14 4.92
C ASN A 169 -3.77 -27.83 4.15
N ARG A 170 -4.48 -26.73 4.49
CA ARG A 170 -4.38 -25.46 3.76
C ARG A 170 -3.21 -24.58 4.20
N GLY A 171 -2.65 -24.88 5.39
CA GLY A 171 -1.50 -24.15 5.92
C GLY A 171 -1.83 -22.73 6.37
N GLU A 172 -0.79 -21.91 6.40
CA GLU A 172 -0.89 -20.49 6.73
C GLU A 172 -0.79 -19.63 5.47
N PHE A 173 -1.43 -18.45 5.51
CA PHE A 173 -1.20 -17.40 4.52
C PHE A 173 -1.06 -16.06 5.22
N LYS A 174 -0.39 -15.12 4.58
CA LYS A 174 -0.32 -13.73 5.01
C LYS A 174 -1.39 -12.90 4.33
N THR A 175 -1.95 -11.95 5.06
CA THR A 175 -2.89 -10.95 4.53
C THR A 175 -2.69 -9.63 5.24
N VAL A 176 -3.30 -8.58 4.70
CA VAL A 176 -3.30 -7.25 5.35
C VAL A 176 -4.08 -7.32 6.66
N GLY A 177 -3.49 -6.76 7.69
CA GLY A 177 -4.13 -6.55 8.98
C GLY A 177 -5.05 -5.33 8.98
N MET A 178 -5.41 -4.88 10.18
CA MET A 178 -6.21 -3.68 10.36
C MET A 178 -5.36 -2.44 10.02
N PRO A 179 -5.83 -1.52 9.17
CA PRO A 179 -5.00 -0.41 8.67
C PRO A 179 -4.81 0.73 9.69
N PHE A 180 -5.30 0.58 10.89
CA PHE A 180 -5.16 1.54 11.98
C PHE A 180 -5.02 0.83 13.31
N THR A 181 -4.33 1.48 14.26
CA THR A 181 -4.11 0.99 15.62
C THR A 181 -5.06 1.67 16.58
N MET A 182 -5.65 0.90 17.49
CA MET A 182 -6.52 1.40 18.57
C MET A 182 -5.88 1.14 19.92
N SER A 183 -5.90 2.15 20.82
CA SER A 183 -5.26 2.04 22.15
C SER A 183 -5.84 0.93 23.03
N ASN A 184 -7.14 0.69 22.93
CA ASN A 184 -7.88 -0.23 23.79
C ASN A 184 -8.43 -1.46 23.06
N TYR A 185 -7.97 -1.74 21.84
CA TYR A 185 -8.44 -2.88 21.07
C TYR A 185 -7.30 -3.51 20.27
N LYS A 186 -7.14 -4.80 20.41
CA LYS A 186 -6.25 -5.60 19.57
C LYS A 186 -7.10 -6.49 18.66
N PRO A 187 -7.00 -6.36 17.36
CA PRO A 187 -7.76 -7.19 16.43
C PRO A 187 -7.33 -8.65 16.53
N THR A 188 -8.31 -9.54 16.48
CA THR A 188 -8.09 -11.00 16.39
C THR A 188 -8.37 -11.44 14.97
N TYR A 189 -7.39 -12.10 14.36
CA TYR A 189 -7.49 -12.59 13.00
C TYR A 189 -7.77 -14.09 13.00
N LYS A 190 -8.87 -14.50 12.37
CA LYS A 190 -9.27 -15.89 12.25
C LYS A 190 -9.53 -16.19 10.77
N ARG A 191 -9.37 -17.46 10.39
CA ARG A 191 -9.78 -17.92 9.07
C ARG A 191 -11.29 -17.72 8.84
N ALA A 192 -11.69 -17.63 7.60
CA ALA A 192 -13.10 -17.77 7.27
C ALA A 192 -13.59 -19.19 7.62
N PRO A 193 -14.83 -19.34 8.09
CA PRO A 193 -15.41 -20.66 8.33
C PRO A 193 -15.57 -21.42 7.01
N ASP A 194 -15.50 -22.73 7.10
CA ASP A 194 -15.84 -23.60 5.98
C ASP A 194 -17.35 -23.57 5.71
N LEU A 195 -17.74 -23.94 4.51
CA LEU A 195 -19.14 -24.00 4.15
C LEU A 195 -19.89 -24.96 5.11
N GLY A 196 -20.91 -24.43 5.77
CA GLY A 196 -21.71 -25.20 6.72
C GLY A 196 -21.07 -25.40 8.10
N GLU A 197 -19.87 -24.89 8.37
CA GLU A 197 -19.18 -25.08 9.66
C GLU A 197 -20.00 -24.58 10.85
N ASN A 198 -20.72 -23.49 10.68
CA ASN A 198 -21.53 -22.87 11.73
C ASN A 198 -23.02 -23.30 11.69
N ASN A 199 -23.41 -24.20 10.80
CA ASN A 199 -24.81 -24.61 10.66
C ASN A 199 -25.44 -25.06 11.99
N LYS A 200 -24.74 -25.93 12.72
CA LYS A 200 -25.23 -26.43 14.01
C LYS A 200 -25.37 -25.32 15.05
N GLU A 201 -24.38 -24.50 15.19
CA GLU A 201 -24.37 -23.38 16.14
C GLU A 201 -25.52 -22.40 15.84
N ILE A 202 -25.62 -21.97 14.58
CA ILE A 202 -26.62 -20.98 14.17
C ILE A 202 -28.04 -21.55 14.31
N LEU A 203 -28.29 -22.76 13.81
CA LEU A 203 -29.63 -23.33 13.85
C LEU A 203 -30.07 -23.68 15.28
N SER A 204 -29.16 -24.19 16.13
CA SER A 204 -29.47 -24.41 17.54
C SER A 204 -29.80 -23.09 18.26
N SER A 205 -29.14 -21.98 17.92
CA SER A 205 -29.47 -20.65 18.48
C SER A 205 -30.86 -20.16 18.05
N LEU A 206 -31.39 -20.68 16.96
CA LEU A 206 -32.74 -20.40 16.45
C LEU A 206 -33.78 -21.38 16.97
N GLY A 207 -33.42 -22.34 17.84
CA GLY A 207 -34.29 -23.28 18.48
C GLY A 207 -34.49 -24.61 17.74
N TYR A 208 -33.70 -24.89 16.70
CA TYR A 208 -33.71 -26.21 16.05
C TYR A 208 -32.99 -27.23 16.93
N ASP A 209 -33.59 -28.39 17.11
CA ASP A 209 -32.94 -29.50 17.76
C ASP A 209 -31.98 -30.26 16.80
N PRO A 210 -31.10 -31.13 17.32
CA PRO A 210 -30.14 -31.85 16.49
C PRO A 210 -30.77 -32.72 15.40
N GLU A 211 -31.93 -33.33 15.66
CA GLU A 211 -32.62 -34.20 14.70
C GLU A 211 -33.17 -33.38 13.52
N GLN A 212 -33.74 -32.22 13.80
CA GLN A 212 -34.19 -31.27 12.78
C GLN A 212 -33.05 -30.79 11.91
N ILE A 213 -31.89 -30.53 12.51
CA ILE A 213 -30.70 -30.09 11.77
C ILE A 213 -30.20 -31.20 10.83
N GLU A 214 -30.14 -32.45 11.32
CA GLU A 214 -29.78 -33.60 10.50
C GLU A 214 -30.77 -33.86 9.35
N GLU A 215 -32.06 -33.66 9.59
CA GLU A 215 -33.08 -33.75 8.55
C GLU A 215 -32.85 -32.67 7.43
N LEU A 216 -32.54 -31.45 7.81
CA LEU A 216 -32.20 -30.38 6.85
C LEU A 216 -30.97 -30.74 6.01
N VAL A 217 -29.96 -31.37 6.63
CA VAL A 217 -28.78 -31.88 5.91
C VAL A 217 -29.18 -33.01 4.95
N ALA A 218 -29.99 -33.97 5.42
CA ALA A 218 -30.42 -35.13 4.61
C ALA A 218 -31.25 -34.69 3.40
N LYS A 219 -32.07 -33.65 3.55
CA LYS A 219 -32.86 -33.04 2.48
C LYS A 219 -32.05 -32.13 1.54
N GLY A 220 -30.77 -31.92 1.82
CA GLY A 220 -29.89 -31.02 1.03
C GLY A 220 -30.25 -29.54 1.14
N VAL A 221 -31.04 -29.14 2.16
CA VAL A 221 -31.40 -27.75 2.43
C VAL A 221 -30.18 -26.97 2.94
N ILE A 222 -29.35 -27.64 3.73
CA ILE A 222 -28.08 -27.10 4.23
C ILE A 222 -26.91 -28.02 3.88
N SER A 223 -25.74 -27.47 3.76
CA SER A 223 -24.51 -28.22 3.42
C SER A 223 -24.01 -29.04 4.61
N LYS A 224 -23.47 -30.25 4.34
CA LYS A 224 -22.59 -30.93 5.31
C LYS A 224 -21.36 -30.09 5.56
N VAL A 225 -20.90 -30.09 6.83
CA VAL A 225 -19.63 -29.44 7.20
C VAL A 225 -18.49 -30.03 6.37
N GLY A 226 -17.79 -29.14 5.73
CA GLY A 226 -16.40 -29.37 5.37
C GLY A 226 -16.10 -30.42 4.31
N LYS A 227 -16.53 -30.22 3.07
CA LYS A 227 -15.51 -30.42 2.01
C LYS A 227 -14.85 -29.06 1.80
N PRO A 228 -13.53 -28.97 2.02
CA PRO A 228 -12.81 -27.75 1.62
C PRO A 228 -13.20 -27.49 0.18
N HIS A 229 -13.67 -26.28 -0.10
CA HIS A 229 -13.92 -25.85 -1.47
C HIS A 229 -12.67 -26.17 -2.26
N ASN A 230 -12.80 -27.04 -3.27
CA ASN A 230 -11.68 -27.46 -4.11
C ASN A 230 -11.02 -26.17 -4.66
N PRO A 231 -9.83 -25.79 -4.22
CA PRO A 231 -9.22 -24.57 -4.73
C PRO A 231 -8.96 -24.81 -6.21
N ARG A 232 -9.67 -24.09 -7.06
CA ARG A 232 -9.37 -24.01 -8.50
C ARG A 232 -8.06 -23.26 -8.75
N THR A 233 -7.21 -23.19 -7.77
CA THR A 233 -5.84 -22.71 -7.88
C THR A 233 -4.93 -23.88 -8.16
N LYS A 234 -4.81 -24.25 -9.42
CA LYS A 234 -3.52 -24.71 -9.89
C LYS A 234 -2.57 -23.56 -9.58
N VAL A 235 -1.76 -23.70 -8.53
CA VAL A 235 -0.59 -22.87 -8.34
C VAL A 235 0.20 -23.05 -9.63
N ILE A 236 0.25 -22.00 -10.45
CA ILE A 236 1.15 -21.94 -11.59
C ILE A 236 2.53 -21.91 -10.92
N LYS A 237 3.19 -23.07 -10.89
CA LYS A 237 4.60 -23.15 -10.54
C LYS A 237 5.33 -22.61 -11.78
N ASN A 238 5.85 -21.40 -11.68
CA ASN A 238 6.90 -20.92 -12.57
C ASN A 238 8.21 -21.59 -12.19
#